data_2d69cdfd4dffb209f8aa2c0d1da73242
#
_entry.id   2d69cdfd4dffb209f8aa2c0d1da73242
#
_cell.length_a   1.000
_cell.length_b   1.000
_cell.length_c   1.000
_cell.angle_alpha   90.00
_cell.angle_beta   90.00
_cell.angle_gamma   90.00
#
_symmetry.space_group_name_H-M   'P 1'
#
loop_
_entity.id
_entity.type
_entity.pdbx_description
1 polymer ?
#
loop_
_entity_poly.entity_id
_entity_poly.type
_entity_poly.pdbx_seq_one_letter_code
_entity_poly.pdbx_strand_id
1 'polypeptide(L)'
;MGGELVFVLVVATTVVVSLLLPKQYTSTASVVIDVKPDPVSAMLNPTMAMPGFMATQVDILTSDRVALRVIRDLKLLDNPNIREQWQTDADGKGTIEQWLVDLLQKKLDVKPSRESNVIQIGYKAPDPRFAAALANAFANAYIATTLELRVDPAKQFSTFFTAQSKDAREALEKAQSKVSAFQQQKGIIATDERLDVENARLNELSSQVVQIQAISSESGSRQTQAQGSQFDRIQEVLNNPLIAGLKADLTRNEARLQELNAKLGESHPQVVEAKANIAELRTRIDAEIKRVTGGVTISNTINNQREAQVKRSLDEQRTKVLKMKAVRDEGQVLVREVESAQRTFDTLMARLTQTGLEAQSTQSFANVLTTAQPAAEASSPKILLNTLLAVFLGVLLAVGVALMLELTDRRVRAPDDIVAALGLPVLGTLPKPGAKRFHAGNRSLPMSQRALSLPAPNQSV
;
A
#
# COMPACT_ATOMS: atom_id res chain seq x y z
N MET A 1 -14.16 20.41 73.80
CA MET A 1 -13.97 19.03 74.24
C MET A 1 -14.43 17.99 73.21
N GLY A 2 -15.65 17.98 72.69
CA GLY A 2 -16.10 16.96 71.75
C GLY A 2 -15.36 16.93 70.39
N GLY A 3 -15.08 18.10 69.81
CA GLY A 3 -14.38 18.22 68.55
C GLY A 3 -12.89 17.83 68.64
N GLU A 4 -12.20 18.13 69.73
CA GLU A 4 -10.79 17.77 69.94
C GLU A 4 -10.64 16.27 70.09
N LEU A 5 -11.60 15.62 70.73
CA LEU A 5 -11.59 14.16 70.92
C LEU A 5 -11.81 13.44 69.62
N VAL A 6 -12.69 13.92 68.72
CA VAL A 6 -12.91 13.40 67.38
C VAL A 6 -11.67 13.59 66.50
N PHE A 7 -11.04 14.77 66.53
CA PHE A 7 -9.79 15.04 65.82
C PHE A 7 -8.67 14.03 66.21
N VAL A 8 -8.40 13.90 67.52
CA VAL A 8 -7.37 12.99 68.01
C VAL A 8 -7.69 11.53 67.63
N LEU A 9 -8.96 11.12 67.71
CA LEU A 9 -9.38 9.76 67.37
C LEU A 9 -9.18 9.46 65.88
N VAL A 10 -9.53 10.37 64.98
CA VAL A 10 -9.33 10.20 63.53
C VAL A 10 -7.86 10.11 63.17
N VAL A 11 -7.03 11.01 63.73
CA VAL A 11 -5.59 10.99 63.43
C VAL A 11 -4.93 9.74 64.01
N ALA A 12 -5.25 9.40 65.27
CA ALA A 12 -4.66 8.21 65.95
C ALA A 12 -5.06 6.92 65.22
N THR A 13 -6.33 6.73 64.87
CA THR A 13 -6.79 5.56 64.11
C THR A 13 -6.10 5.45 62.75
N THR A 14 -5.96 6.55 62.00
CA THR A 14 -5.30 6.56 60.68
C THR A 14 -3.81 6.20 60.80
N VAL A 15 -3.12 6.73 61.81
CA VAL A 15 -1.70 6.41 62.07
C VAL A 15 -1.56 4.94 62.44
N VAL A 16 -2.37 4.44 63.36
CA VAL A 16 -2.33 3.04 63.77
C VAL A 16 -2.63 2.09 62.61
N VAL A 17 -3.67 2.35 61.82
CA VAL A 17 -3.99 1.54 60.63
C VAL A 17 -2.84 1.61 59.64
N SER A 18 -2.24 2.77 59.38
CA SER A 18 -1.12 2.91 58.43
C SER A 18 0.14 2.19 58.91
N LEU A 19 0.36 2.03 60.20
CA LEU A 19 1.49 1.27 60.74
C LEU A 19 1.26 -0.25 60.76
N LEU A 20 0.00 -0.70 60.86
CA LEU A 20 -0.38 -2.13 60.86
C LEU A 20 -0.45 -2.70 59.45
N LEU A 21 -0.67 -1.86 58.40
CA LEU A 21 -0.72 -2.31 56.98
C LEU A 21 0.65 -2.83 56.54
N PRO A 22 0.72 -3.99 55.83
CA PRO A 22 1.98 -4.54 55.36
C PRO A 22 2.67 -3.60 54.40
N LYS A 23 3.96 -3.36 54.59
CA LYS A 23 4.78 -2.54 53.70
C LYS A 23 4.83 -3.18 52.31
N GLN A 24 4.65 -2.37 51.27
CA GLN A 24 4.76 -2.78 49.89
C GLN A 24 5.92 -2.01 49.24
N TYR A 25 6.73 -2.72 48.47
CA TYR A 25 7.86 -2.17 47.73
C TYR A 25 7.56 -2.25 46.24
N THR A 26 7.85 -1.19 45.50
CA THR A 26 7.68 -1.15 44.04
C THR A 26 9.05 -1.07 43.38
N SER A 27 9.39 -2.07 42.61
CA SER A 27 10.59 -2.05 41.76
C SER A 27 10.20 -1.89 40.32
N THR A 28 10.95 -1.08 39.55
CA THR A 28 10.60 -0.73 38.16
C THR A 28 11.75 -1.11 37.23
N ALA A 29 11.45 -1.92 36.22
CA ALA A 29 12.28 -2.14 35.04
C ALA A 29 11.80 -1.25 33.91
N SER A 30 12.67 -0.93 32.96
CA SER A 30 12.28 -0.24 31.74
C SER A 30 12.75 -0.98 30.48
N VAL A 31 11.88 -1.01 29.46
CA VAL A 31 12.15 -1.62 28.17
C VAL A 31 12.01 -0.56 27.09
N VAL A 32 13.02 -0.43 26.22
CA VAL A 32 12.95 0.41 25.02
C VAL A 32 12.51 -0.44 23.83
N ILE A 33 11.61 0.11 23.02
CA ILE A 33 11.08 -0.53 21.82
C ILE A 33 11.65 0.18 20.60
N ASP A 34 12.41 -0.55 19.79
CA ASP A 34 12.93 -0.06 18.51
C ASP A 34 11.83 -0.16 17.46
N VAL A 35 11.12 0.93 17.24
CA VAL A 35 10.09 1.03 16.20
C VAL A 35 10.79 1.26 14.87
N LYS A 36 11.15 0.20 14.15
CA LYS A 36 11.51 0.31 12.74
C LYS A 36 10.19 0.39 11.95
N PRO A 37 9.89 1.54 11.33
CA PRO A 37 8.70 1.62 10.49
C PRO A 37 8.85 0.63 9.33
N ASP A 38 7.83 -0.18 9.10
CA ASP A 38 7.73 -0.97 7.88
C ASP A 38 7.81 0.00 6.68
N PRO A 39 8.75 -0.19 5.72
CA PRO A 39 8.94 0.75 4.61
C PRO A 39 7.68 1.05 3.80
N VAL A 40 6.73 0.12 3.78
CA VAL A 40 5.46 0.27 3.04
C VAL A 40 4.44 1.11 3.84
N SER A 41 4.36 0.92 5.17
CA SER A 41 3.45 1.69 6.03
C SER A 41 3.97 3.11 6.30
N ALA A 42 5.29 3.31 6.31
CA ALA A 42 5.91 4.63 6.43
C ALA A 42 5.61 5.56 5.24
N MET A 43 5.40 5.00 4.04
CA MET A 43 5.00 5.77 2.85
C MET A 43 3.54 6.24 2.89
N LEU A 44 2.67 5.53 3.59
CA LEU A 44 1.23 5.81 3.55
C LEU A 44 0.74 6.71 4.71
N ASN A 45 1.30 6.63 5.92
CA ASN A 45 0.97 7.52 7.05
C ASN A 45 2.00 7.46 8.20
N PRO A 46 3.00 8.33 8.24
CA PRO A 46 4.05 8.28 9.25
C PRO A 46 3.61 8.70 10.68
N THR A 47 2.49 9.38 10.83
CA THR A 47 2.10 10.02 12.10
C THR A 47 0.99 9.31 12.88
N MET A 48 0.26 8.38 12.31
CA MET A 48 -0.87 7.71 12.98
C MET A 48 -0.53 6.39 13.71
N ALA A 49 0.65 5.83 13.52
CA ALA A 49 0.98 4.49 14.04
C ALA A 49 1.44 4.47 15.51
N MET A 50 1.92 5.60 16.07
CA MET A 50 2.60 5.61 17.38
C MET A 50 1.72 5.36 18.61
N PRO A 51 0.57 6.03 18.83
CA PRO A 51 -0.22 5.81 20.04
C PRO A 51 -0.83 4.40 20.13
N GLY A 52 -1.35 3.90 19.03
CA GLY A 52 -1.93 2.54 18.94
C GLY A 52 -0.88 1.45 19.10
N PHE A 53 0.31 1.64 18.56
CA PHE A 53 1.40 0.68 18.67
C PHE A 53 1.84 0.48 20.12
N MET A 54 2.07 1.56 20.87
CA MET A 54 2.47 1.48 22.29
C MET A 54 1.38 0.85 23.16
N ALA A 55 0.10 1.15 22.89
CA ALA A 55 -1.01 0.50 23.58
C ALA A 55 -1.01 -1.02 23.34
N THR A 56 -0.82 -1.46 22.09
CA THR A 56 -0.70 -2.89 21.76
C THR A 56 0.47 -3.55 22.50
N GLN A 57 1.61 -2.86 22.63
CA GLN A 57 2.75 -3.41 23.39
C GLN A 57 2.44 -3.56 24.88
N VAL A 58 1.68 -2.62 25.47
CA VAL A 58 1.19 -2.74 26.85
C VAL A 58 0.24 -3.93 26.99
N ASP A 59 -0.69 -4.11 26.03
CA ASP A 59 -1.61 -5.24 26.03
C ASP A 59 -0.86 -6.59 25.94
N ILE A 60 0.17 -6.68 25.11
CA ILE A 60 1.02 -7.87 25.00
C ILE A 60 1.72 -8.14 26.34
N LEU A 61 2.29 -7.09 26.97
CA LEU A 61 3.02 -7.21 28.21
C LEU A 61 2.13 -7.66 29.38
N THR A 62 0.90 -7.17 29.41
CA THR A 62 -0.11 -7.54 30.42
C THR A 62 -0.89 -8.81 30.09
N SER A 63 -0.60 -9.47 28.95
CA SER A 63 -1.29 -10.68 28.54
C SER A 63 -0.99 -11.89 29.42
N ASP A 64 -1.94 -12.83 29.46
CA ASP A 64 -1.77 -14.12 30.15
C ASP A 64 -0.56 -14.88 29.64
N ARG A 65 -0.23 -14.75 28.34
CA ARG A 65 0.92 -15.43 27.71
C ARG A 65 2.25 -15.01 28.37
N VAL A 66 2.43 -13.71 28.62
CA VAL A 66 3.61 -13.18 29.29
C VAL A 66 3.62 -13.59 30.77
N ALA A 67 2.48 -13.49 31.48
CA ALA A 67 2.37 -13.89 32.88
C ALA A 67 2.64 -15.38 33.07
N LEU A 68 2.11 -16.27 32.21
CA LEU A 68 2.40 -17.70 32.22
C LEU A 68 3.89 -18.00 31.97
N ARG A 69 4.54 -17.21 31.13
CA ARG A 69 5.97 -17.32 30.88
C ARG A 69 6.76 -16.96 32.14
N VAL A 70 6.42 -15.84 32.82
CA VAL A 70 7.03 -15.43 34.10
C VAL A 70 6.85 -16.54 35.13
N ILE A 71 5.68 -17.13 35.26
CA ILE A 71 5.40 -18.25 36.15
C ILE A 71 6.33 -19.43 35.92
N ARG A 72 6.54 -19.79 34.64
CA ARG A 72 7.44 -20.88 34.26
C ARG A 72 8.91 -20.56 34.48
N ASP A 73 9.34 -19.36 34.08
CA ASP A 73 10.75 -18.94 34.13
C ASP A 73 11.23 -18.83 35.58
N LEU A 74 10.37 -18.34 36.49
CA LEU A 74 10.66 -18.24 37.93
C LEU A 74 10.25 -19.50 38.71
N LYS A 75 9.72 -20.53 38.04
CA LYS A 75 9.25 -21.79 38.64
C LYS A 75 8.32 -21.58 39.85
N LEU A 76 7.42 -20.61 39.72
CA LEU A 76 6.54 -20.20 40.83
C LEU A 76 5.59 -21.33 41.25
N LEU A 77 5.20 -22.23 40.38
CA LEU A 77 4.35 -23.39 40.68
C LEU A 77 5.03 -24.44 41.57
N ASP A 78 6.36 -24.46 41.59
CA ASP A 78 7.13 -25.38 42.44
C ASP A 78 7.20 -24.92 43.91
N ASN A 79 6.79 -23.66 44.17
CA ASN A 79 6.84 -23.10 45.53
C ASN A 79 5.63 -23.59 46.37
N PRO A 80 5.86 -24.30 47.49
CA PRO A 80 4.78 -24.83 48.32
C PRO A 80 3.87 -23.75 48.89
N ASN A 81 4.41 -22.57 49.21
CA ASN A 81 3.64 -21.46 49.78
C ASN A 81 2.59 -20.92 48.80
N ILE A 82 2.89 -20.93 47.47
CA ILE A 82 1.95 -20.49 46.45
C ILE A 82 0.79 -21.49 46.33
N ARG A 83 1.08 -22.78 46.42
CA ARG A 83 0.06 -23.83 46.38
C ARG A 83 -0.85 -23.77 47.60
N GLU A 84 -0.32 -23.50 48.79
CA GLU A 84 -1.09 -23.31 50.00
C GLU A 84 -1.98 -22.05 49.94
N GLN A 85 -1.44 -20.94 49.43
CA GLN A 85 -2.20 -19.72 49.17
C GLN A 85 -3.38 -19.96 48.19
N TRP A 86 -3.11 -20.67 47.08
CA TRP A 86 -4.18 -21.01 46.13
C TRP A 86 -5.29 -21.82 46.74
N GLN A 87 -4.95 -22.80 47.61
CA GLN A 87 -5.95 -23.59 48.32
C GLN A 87 -6.78 -22.74 49.26
N THR A 88 -6.16 -21.75 49.93
CA THR A 88 -6.82 -20.88 50.90
C THR A 88 -7.68 -19.81 50.22
N ASP A 89 -7.18 -19.21 49.14
CA ASP A 89 -7.84 -18.06 48.47
C ASP A 89 -8.89 -18.47 47.45
N ALA A 90 -8.69 -19.60 46.78
CA ALA A 90 -9.54 -20.07 45.69
C ALA A 90 -10.41 -21.28 46.05
N ASP A 91 -10.39 -21.77 47.29
CA ASP A 91 -11.06 -23.02 47.68
C ASP A 91 -10.79 -24.20 46.72
N GLY A 92 -9.64 -24.18 46.05
CA GLY A 92 -9.27 -25.15 45.02
C GLY A 92 -10.09 -25.05 43.72
N LYS A 93 -10.83 -23.95 43.46
CA LYS A 93 -11.60 -23.72 42.24
C LYS A 93 -10.71 -23.12 41.14
N GLY A 94 -10.84 -23.67 39.94
CA GLY A 94 -10.04 -23.27 38.78
C GLY A 94 -8.64 -23.88 38.75
N THR A 95 -7.81 -23.46 37.82
CA THR A 95 -6.40 -23.88 37.73
C THR A 95 -5.50 -22.95 38.54
N ILE A 96 -4.51 -23.50 39.24
CA ILE A 96 -3.53 -22.73 40.00
C ILE A 96 -2.79 -21.72 39.10
N GLU A 97 -2.60 -22.08 37.83
CA GLU A 97 -1.96 -21.23 36.81
C GLU A 97 -2.77 -19.96 36.56
N GLN A 98 -4.08 -20.10 36.33
CA GLN A 98 -4.95 -18.94 36.05
C GLN A 98 -5.08 -18.03 37.26
N TRP A 99 -5.25 -18.62 38.48
CA TRP A 99 -5.27 -17.86 39.72
C TRP A 99 -3.97 -17.06 39.91
N LEU A 100 -2.81 -17.69 39.62
CA LEU A 100 -1.50 -17.03 39.78
C LEU A 100 -1.29 -15.93 38.71
N VAL A 101 -1.78 -16.13 37.49
CA VAL A 101 -1.80 -15.10 36.43
C VAL A 101 -2.57 -13.87 36.93
N ASP A 102 -3.80 -14.05 37.41
CA ASP A 102 -4.63 -12.97 37.93
C ASP A 102 -3.97 -12.24 39.11
N LEU A 103 -3.32 -13.01 40.01
CA LEU A 103 -2.60 -12.45 41.14
C LEU A 103 -1.41 -11.60 40.71
N LEU A 104 -0.64 -12.08 39.73
CA LEU A 104 0.53 -11.36 39.23
C LEU A 104 0.12 -10.09 38.48
N GLN A 105 -0.94 -10.15 37.62
CA GLN A 105 -1.42 -9.02 36.88
C GLN A 105 -1.99 -7.90 37.76
N LYS A 106 -2.68 -8.22 38.85
CA LYS A 106 -3.21 -7.23 39.80
C LYS A 106 -2.12 -6.34 40.45
N LYS A 107 -0.90 -6.85 40.57
CA LYS A 107 0.24 -6.14 41.23
C LYS A 107 1.21 -5.54 40.21
N LEU A 108 0.96 -5.78 38.92
CA LEU A 108 1.74 -5.27 37.78
C LEU A 108 1.24 -3.87 37.42
N ASP A 109 2.17 -2.92 37.31
CA ASP A 109 1.89 -1.52 36.90
C ASP A 109 2.71 -1.21 35.63
N VAL A 110 2.06 -1.16 34.51
CA VAL A 110 2.71 -0.93 33.21
C VAL A 110 2.34 0.44 32.69
N LYS A 111 3.36 1.28 32.44
CA LYS A 111 3.17 2.65 31.99
C LYS A 111 4.04 2.94 30.77
N PRO A 112 3.41 3.19 29.60
CA PRO A 112 4.15 3.69 28.46
C PRO A 112 4.55 5.16 28.71
N SER A 113 5.75 5.54 28.30
CA SER A 113 6.18 6.92 28.29
C SER A 113 5.38 7.71 27.23
N ARG A 114 5.03 8.96 27.54
CA ARG A 114 4.26 9.82 26.61
C ARG A 114 5.10 10.34 25.44
N GLU A 115 6.40 10.49 25.64
CA GLU A 115 7.31 11.18 24.70
C GLU A 115 8.44 10.27 24.16
N SER A 116 8.46 9.01 24.56
CA SER A 116 9.49 8.07 24.13
C SER A 116 8.94 6.65 23.97
N ASN A 117 9.67 5.82 23.26
CA ASN A 117 9.33 4.41 23.02
C ASN A 117 9.74 3.51 24.20
N VAL A 118 9.61 4.01 25.42
CA VAL A 118 9.98 3.30 26.65
C VAL A 118 8.72 2.88 27.39
N ILE A 119 8.67 1.63 27.82
CA ILE A 119 7.65 1.10 28.71
C ILE A 119 8.29 0.87 30.09
N GLN A 120 7.68 1.42 31.13
CA GLN A 120 8.03 1.17 32.50
C GLN A 120 7.19 0.03 33.06
N ILE A 121 7.85 -0.95 33.68
CA ILE A 121 7.24 -2.17 34.23
C ILE A 121 7.49 -2.14 35.73
N GLY A 122 6.50 -1.69 36.47
CA GLY A 122 6.51 -1.66 37.92
C GLY A 122 5.86 -2.91 38.51
N TYR A 123 6.47 -3.50 39.51
CA TYR A 123 5.86 -4.60 40.26
C TYR A 123 5.84 -4.31 41.74
N LYS A 124 4.71 -4.57 42.41
CA LYS A 124 4.50 -4.34 43.85
C LYS A 124 4.54 -5.67 44.62
N ALA A 125 5.42 -5.76 45.64
CA ALA A 125 5.47 -6.93 46.50
C ALA A 125 5.89 -6.55 47.93
N PRO A 126 5.61 -7.41 48.92
CA PRO A 126 6.07 -7.21 50.31
C PRO A 126 7.59 -7.29 50.43
N ASP A 127 8.24 -8.12 49.63
CA ASP A 127 9.71 -8.25 49.57
C ASP A 127 10.27 -7.45 48.39
N PRO A 128 11.20 -6.49 48.65
CA PRO A 128 11.80 -5.67 47.59
C PRO A 128 12.61 -6.47 46.56
N ARG A 129 13.26 -7.57 46.99
CA ARG A 129 14.01 -8.46 46.10
C ARG A 129 13.06 -9.22 45.13
N PHE A 130 11.95 -9.70 45.68
CA PHE A 130 10.95 -10.39 44.89
C PHE A 130 10.25 -9.43 43.93
N ALA A 131 9.97 -8.19 44.35
CA ALA A 131 9.44 -7.14 43.44
C ALA A 131 10.37 -6.87 42.24
N ALA A 132 11.68 -6.74 42.51
CA ALA A 132 12.67 -6.53 41.44
C ALA A 132 12.81 -7.77 40.54
N ALA A 133 12.80 -8.96 41.09
CA ALA A 133 12.88 -10.20 40.34
C ALA A 133 11.67 -10.35 39.38
N LEU A 134 10.45 -10.05 39.85
CA LEU A 134 9.25 -10.11 39.04
C LEU A 134 9.22 -9.02 37.93
N ALA A 135 9.58 -7.77 38.27
CA ALA A 135 9.65 -6.71 37.27
C ALA A 135 10.64 -7.05 36.14
N ASN A 136 11.81 -7.60 36.46
CA ASN A 136 12.79 -8.08 35.48
C ASN A 136 12.29 -9.31 34.72
N ALA A 137 11.61 -10.24 35.39
CA ALA A 137 11.05 -11.41 34.73
C ALA A 137 9.95 -11.03 33.71
N PHE A 138 9.08 -10.08 34.06
CA PHE A 138 8.09 -9.53 33.09
C PHE A 138 8.76 -8.85 31.91
N ALA A 139 9.81 -8.07 32.10
CA ALA A 139 10.59 -7.45 31.04
C ALA A 139 11.18 -8.51 30.10
N ASN A 140 11.83 -9.53 30.65
CA ASN A 140 12.44 -10.61 29.86
C ASN A 140 11.39 -11.49 29.17
N ALA A 141 10.31 -11.83 29.86
CA ALA A 141 9.21 -12.62 29.28
C ALA A 141 8.51 -11.89 28.16
N TYR A 142 8.32 -10.57 28.28
CA TYR A 142 7.79 -9.73 27.22
C TYR A 142 8.70 -9.75 26.00
N ILE A 143 10.01 -9.51 26.16
CA ILE A 143 11.00 -9.54 25.07
C ILE A 143 10.99 -10.88 24.34
N ALA A 144 10.97 -11.97 25.09
CA ALA A 144 10.94 -13.31 24.51
C ALA A 144 9.59 -13.61 23.80
N THR A 145 8.47 -13.15 24.37
CA THR A 145 7.14 -13.34 23.79
C THR A 145 6.97 -12.53 22.50
N THR A 146 7.46 -11.29 22.46
CA THR A 146 7.41 -10.47 21.26
C THR A 146 8.29 -11.03 20.13
N LEU A 147 9.43 -11.63 20.48
CA LEU A 147 10.26 -12.35 19.53
C LEU A 147 9.52 -13.58 18.95
N GLU A 148 8.90 -14.39 19.80
CA GLU A 148 8.08 -15.53 19.35
C GLU A 148 6.94 -15.11 18.44
N LEU A 149 6.17 -14.07 18.81
CA LEU A 149 5.06 -13.54 18.02
C LEU A 149 5.49 -13.09 16.62
N ARG A 150 6.75 -12.74 16.44
CA ARG A 150 7.34 -12.38 15.14
C ARG A 150 7.88 -13.59 14.39
N VAL A 151 8.61 -14.44 15.09
CA VAL A 151 9.33 -15.58 14.47
C VAL A 151 8.40 -16.72 14.08
N ASP A 152 7.38 -17.02 14.88
CA ASP A 152 6.48 -18.14 14.59
C ASP A 152 5.67 -17.96 13.29
N PRO A 153 5.03 -16.82 13.02
CA PRO A 153 4.43 -16.56 11.73
C PRO A 153 5.43 -16.59 10.57
N ALA A 154 6.64 -16.02 10.79
CA ALA A 154 7.68 -16.03 9.76
C ALA A 154 8.12 -17.45 9.38
N LYS A 155 8.22 -18.37 10.35
CA LYS A 155 8.49 -19.80 10.09
C LYS A 155 7.38 -20.45 9.28
N GLN A 156 6.11 -20.18 9.63
CA GLN A 156 4.96 -20.71 8.90
C GLN A 156 4.95 -20.20 7.44
N PHE A 157 5.16 -18.89 7.26
CA PHE A 157 5.26 -18.30 5.92
C PHE A 157 6.46 -18.81 5.13
N SER A 158 7.62 -19.00 5.78
CA SER A 158 8.79 -19.58 5.12
C SER A 158 8.52 -21.00 4.62
N THR A 159 7.84 -21.83 5.41
CA THR A 159 7.44 -23.18 4.99
C THR A 159 6.44 -23.12 3.82
N PHE A 160 5.45 -22.25 3.90
CA PHE A 160 4.47 -22.03 2.83
C PHE A 160 5.16 -21.57 1.53
N PHE A 161 6.02 -20.55 1.60
CA PHE A 161 6.72 -20.05 0.41
C PHE A 161 7.74 -21.06 -0.14
N THR A 162 8.29 -21.93 0.69
CA THR A 162 9.14 -23.03 0.22
C THR A 162 8.37 -24.00 -0.69
N ALA A 163 7.16 -24.40 -0.29
CA ALA A 163 6.30 -25.23 -1.11
C ALA A 163 5.89 -24.51 -2.41
N GLN A 164 5.41 -23.27 -2.30
CA GLN A 164 4.96 -22.49 -3.45
C GLN A 164 6.11 -22.18 -4.44
N SER A 165 7.32 -21.93 -3.95
CA SER A 165 8.47 -21.70 -4.82
C SER A 165 8.89 -22.95 -5.60
N LYS A 166 8.71 -24.13 -5.01
CA LYS A 166 8.92 -25.42 -5.71
C LYS A 166 7.90 -25.57 -6.84
N ASP A 167 6.62 -25.36 -6.57
CA ASP A 167 5.57 -25.46 -7.58
C ASP A 167 5.77 -24.44 -8.71
N ALA A 168 6.16 -23.21 -8.37
CA ALA A 168 6.46 -22.17 -9.35
C ALA A 168 7.69 -22.52 -10.21
N ARG A 169 8.70 -23.15 -9.62
CA ARG A 169 9.85 -23.64 -10.36
C ARG A 169 9.47 -24.73 -11.36
N GLU A 170 8.66 -25.69 -10.94
CA GLU A 170 8.14 -26.75 -11.82
C GLU A 170 7.30 -26.15 -12.96
N ALA A 171 6.46 -25.15 -12.67
CA ALA A 171 5.70 -24.43 -13.68
C ALA A 171 6.61 -23.70 -14.69
N LEU A 172 7.68 -23.06 -14.22
CA LEU A 172 8.67 -22.40 -15.05
C LEU A 172 9.41 -23.41 -15.96
N GLU A 173 9.90 -24.50 -15.40
CA GLU A 173 10.58 -25.57 -16.15
C GLU A 173 9.64 -26.15 -17.23
N LYS A 174 8.36 -26.35 -16.91
CA LYS A 174 7.33 -26.80 -17.86
C LYS A 174 7.08 -25.77 -18.97
N ALA A 175 7.00 -24.48 -18.64
CA ALA A 175 6.84 -23.43 -19.64
C ALA A 175 8.06 -23.33 -20.57
N GLN A 176 9.28 -23.41 -20.03
CA GLN A 176 10.52 -23.44 -20.81
C GLN A 176 10.59 -24.66 -21.73
N SER A 177 10.18 -25.82 -21.23
CA SER A 177 10.12 -27.05 -22.02
C SER A 177 9.15 -26.94 -23.20
N LYS A 178 7.97 -26.27 -23.00
CA LYS A 178 7.01 -25.98 -24.09
C LYS A 178 7.63 -25.11 -25.19
N VAL A 179 8.36 -24.04 -24.81
CA VAL A 179 9.06 -23.18 -25.77
C VAL A 179 10.08 -23.96 -26.56
N SER A 180 10.93 -24.78 -25.89
CA SER A 180 11.93 -25.58 -26.54
C SER A 180 11.31 -26.59 -27.50
N ALA A 181 10.26 -27.30 -27.08
CA ALA A 181 9.55 -28.25 -27.93
C ALA A 181 8.94 -27.56 -29.17
N PHE A 182 8.32 -26.41 -29.00
CA PHE A 182 7.76 -25.59 -30.06
C PHE A 182 8.82 -25.15 -31.05
N GLN A 183 9.98 -24.66 -30.57
CA GLN A 183 11.10 -24.27 -31.43
C GLN A 183 11.65 -25.43 -32.24
N GLN A 184 11.80 -26.59 -31.61
CA GLN A 184 12.24 -27.81 -32.31
C GLN A 184 11.23 -28.29 -33.36
N GLN A 185 9.94 -28.33 -33.01
CA GLN A 185 8.87 -28.76 -33.93
C GLN A 185 8.72 -27.85 -35.15
N LYS A 186 8.88 -26.55 -34.97
CA LYS A 186 8.74 -25.56 -36.04
C LYS A 186 10.07 -25.27 -36.75
N GLY A 187 11.19 -25.80 -36.28
CA GLY A 187 12.51 -25.58 -36.89
C GLY A 187 12.98 -24.12 -36.79
N ILE A 188 12.64 -23.43 -35.71
CA ILE A 188 12.84 -21.99 -35.56
C ILE A 188 14.18 -21.74 -34.87
N ILE A 189 15.15 -21.21 -35.63
CA ILE A 189 16.46 -20.81 -35.08
C ILE A 189 16.51 -19.28 -34.89
N ALA A 190 15.84 -18.50 -35.79
CA ALA A 190 15.69 -17.05 -35.68
C ALA A 190 14.43 -16.61 -36.45
N THR A 191 13.38 -16.22 -35.75
CA THR A 191 12.07 -15.92 -36.36
C THR A 191 11.97 -14.53 -36.95
N ASP A 192 12.53 -13.54 -36.29
CA ASP A 192 12.32 -12.15 -36.63
C ASP A 192 13.11 -11.73 -37.87
N GLU A 193 14.41 -12.11 -37.96
CA GLU A 193 15.24 -11.80 -39.14
C GLU A 193 14.70 -12.45 -40.42
N ARG A 194 14.21 -13.71 -40.33
CA ARG A 194 13.59 -14.36 -41.50
C ARG A 194 12.28 -13.72 -41.91
N LEU A 195 11.47 -13.30 -40.96
CA LEU A 195 10.22 -12.60 -41.24
C LEU A 195 10.46 -11.24 -41.90
N ASP A 196 11.50 -10.52 -41.49
CA ASP A 196 11.86 -9.23 -42.12
C ASP A 196 12.31 -9.40 -43.53
N VAL A 197 13.10 -10.42 -43.87
CA VAL A 197 13.49 -10.75 -45.26
C VAL A 197 12.26 -11.10 -46.11
N GLU A 198 11.36 -11.91 -45.56
CA GLU A 198 10.14 -12.29 -46.31
C GLU A 198 9.15 -11.13 -46.45
N ASN A 199 9.08 -10.21 -45.51
CA ASN A 199 8.33 -8.95 -45.64
C ASN A 199 8.95 -8.01 -46.72
N ALA A 200 10.28 -7.89 -46.75
CA ALA A 200 10.96 -7.13 -47.79
C ALA A 200 10.64 -7.68 -49.18
N ARG A 201 10.67 -9.03 -49.34
CA ARG A 201 10.28 -9.68 -50.59
C ARG A 201 8.81 -9.48 -50.93
N LEU A 202 7.91 -9.47 -49.93
CA LEU A 202 6.48 -9.16 -50.15
C LEU A 202 6.29 -7.74 -50.68
N ASN A 203 7.01 -6.76 -50.15
CA ASN A 203 6.97 -5.37 -50.59
C ASN A 203 7.51 -5.23 -52.00
N GLU A 204 8.59 -5.92 -52.35
CA GLU A 204 9.18 -5.92 -53.68
C GLU A 204 8.19 -6.50 -54.72
N LEU A 205 7.59 -7.66 -54.42
CA LEU A 205 6.57 -8.25 -55.32
C LEU A 205 5.33 -7.35 -55.42
N SER A 206 4.93 -6.67 -54.38
CA SER A 206 3.83 -5.69 -54.42
C SER A 206 4.15 -4.54 -55.36
N SER A 207 5.38 -4.02 -55.31
CA SER A 207 5.84 -2.96 -56.23
C SER A 207 5.87 -3.45 -57.67
N GLN A 208 6.35 -4.69 -57.91
CA GLN A 208 6.36 -5.32 -59.23
C GLN A 208 4.95 -5.52 -59.80
N VAL A 209 3.96 -5.89 -58.95
CA VAL A 209 2.57 -5.99 -59.39
C VAL A 209 2.04 -4.65 -59.90
N VAL A 210 2.32 -3.55 -59.20
CA VAL A 210 1.89 -2.20 -59.61
C VAL A 210 2.52 -1.83 -60.95
N GLN A 211 3.81 -2.12 -61.15
CA GLN A 211 4.52 -1.82 -62.38
C GLN A 211 3.97 -2.65 -63.57
N ILE A 212 3.84 -3.98 -63.40
CA ILE A 212 3.37 -4.84 -64.47
C ILE A 212 1.90 -4.57 -64.82
N GLN A 213 1.08 -4.17 -63.82
CA GLN A 213 -0.31 -3.82 -64.02
C GLN A 213 -0.43 -2.53 -64.85
N ALA A 214 0.45 -1.55 -64.69
CA ALA A 214 0.52 -0.36 -65.51
C ALA A 214 0.86 -0.75 -66.98
N ILE A 215 1.87 -1.61 -67.18
CA ILE A 215 2.29 -2.10 -68.49
C ILE A 215 1.18 -2.93 -69.13
N SER A 216 0.50 -3.78 -68.39
CA SER A 216 -0.62 -4.61 -68.90
C SER A 216 -1.81 -3.73 -69.31
N SER A 217 -2.14 -2.73 -68.50
CA SER A 217 -3.21 -1.77 -68.81
C SER A 217 -2.92 -0.95 -70.10
N GLU A 218 -1.66 -0.51 -70.21
CA GLU A 218 -1.22 0.20 -71.42
C GLU A 218 -1.31 -0.69 -72.67
N SER A 219 -0.76 -1.94 -72.59
CA SER A 219 -0.81 -2.87 -73.72
C SER A 219 -2.24 -3.30 -74.04
N GLY A 220 -3.11 -3.42 -73.01
CA GLY A 220 -4.56 -3.66 -73.23
C GLY A 220 -5.26 -2.51 -73.95
N SER A 221 -4.96 -1.28 -73.56
CA SER A 221 -5.49 -0.08 -74.32
C SER A 221 -5.02 -0.04 -75.74
N ARG A 222 -3.75 -0.33 -76.00
CA ARG A 222 -3.21 -0.42 -77.34
C ARG A 222 -3.87 -1.53 -78.20
N GLN A 223 -4.09 -2.70 -77.55
CA GLN A 223 -4.79 -3.80 -78.21
C GLN A 223 -6.24 -3.42 -78.55
N THR A 224 -6.97 -2.77 -77.68
CA THR A 224 -8.32 -2.31 -77.90
C THR A 224 -8.36 -1.30 -79.07
N GLN A 225 -7.41 -0.38 -79.17
CA GLN A 225 -7.25 0.54 -80.28
C GLN A 225 -6.91 -0.20 -81.58
N ALA A 226 -6.05 -1.23 -81.54
CA ALA A 226 -5.68 -2.02 -82.71
C ALA A 226 -6.82 -2.88 -83.28
N GLN A 227 -7.80 -3.26 -82.47
CA GLN A 227 -8.97 -4.01 -82.82
C GLN A 227 -10.15 -3.10 -83.23
N GLY A 228 -10.12 -1.82 -82.89
CA GLY A 228 -11.14 -0.84 -83.21
C GLY A 228 -11.02 -0.27 -84.62
N SER A 229 -11.92 0.65 -84.98
CA SER A 229 -11.93 1.36 -86.32
C SER A 229 -10.75 2.33 -86.48
N GLN A 230 -9.90 2.51 -85.45
CA GLN A 230 -8.77 3.45 -85.46
C GLN A 230 -7.42 2.73 -85.47
N PHE A 231 -7.36 1.50 -86.01
CA PHE A 231 -6.14 0.68 -86.06
C PHE A 231 -4.97 1.33 -86.76
N ASP A 232 -5.27 2.23 -87.75
CA ASP A 232 -4.26 3.00 -88.47
C ASP A 232 -3.62 4.14 -87.73
N ARG A 233 -4.14 4.50 -86.50
CA ARG A 233 -3.65 5.59 -85.66
C ARG A 233 -2.80 5.09 -84.51
N ILE A 234 -2.63 3.80 -84.31
CA ILE A 234 -1.77 3.30 -83.32
C ILE A 234 -0.29 3.61 -83.62
N GLN A 235 0.49 3.88 -82.56
CA GLN A 235 1.86 4.33 -82.77
C GLN A 235 2.74 3.32 -83.52
N GLU A 236 2.49 2.04 -83.33
CA GLU A 236 3.19 0.94 -83.99
C GLU A 236 2.93 0.92 -85.49
N VAL A 237 1.72 1.27 -85.96
CA VAL A 237 1.37 1.39 -87.35
C VAL A 237 1.94 2.68 -87.94
N LEU A 238 1.83 3.79 -87.20
CA LEU A 238 2.32 5.12 -87.70
C LEU A 238 3.86 5.12 -87.81
N ASN A 239 4.57 4.44 -86.90
CA ASN A 239 6.03 4.39 -86.93
C ASN A 239 6.61 3.26 -87.81
N ASN A 240 5.76 2.45 -88.45
CA ASN A 240 6.26 1.37 -89.30
C ASN A 240 6.70 1.93 -90.66
N PRO A 241 8.02 1.86 -91.04
CA PRO A 241 8.56 2.45 -92.23
C PRO A 241 8.05 1.78 -93.47
N LEU A 242 7.70 0.47 -93.46
CA LEU A 242 7.14 -0.26 -94.57
C LEU A 242 5.72 0.23 -94.89
N ILE A 243 4.86 0.41 -93.86
CA ILE A 243 3.53 0.95 -94.01
C ILE A 243 3.59 2.37 -94.57
N ALA A 244 4.51 3.21 -94.02
CA ALA A 244 4.68 4.58 -94.55
C ALA A 244 5.12 4.59 -95.98
N GLY A 245 6.06 3.74 -96.34
CA GLY A 245 6.51 3.57 -97.73
C GLY A 245 5.35 3.13 -98.70
N LEU A 246 4.61 2.08 -98.29
CA LEU A 246 3.48 1.56 -99.08
C LEU A 246 2.35 2.60 -99.23
N LYS A 247 2.05 3.42 -98.20
CA LYS A 247 1.09 4.52 -98.26
C LYS A 247 1.55 5.62 -99.18
N ALA A 248 2.86 5.96 -99.17
CA ALA A 248 3.45 6.93 -100.14
C ALA A 248 3.34 6.43 -101.61
N ASP A 249 3.58 5.11 -101.83
CA ASP A 249 3.48 4.50 -103.11
C ASP A 249 1.98 4.46 -103.55
N LEU A 250 1.07 4.17 -102.67
CA LEU A 250 -0.36 4.21 -102.93
C LEU A 250 -0.78 5.63 -103.36
N THR A 251 -0.40 6.67 -102.63
CA THR A 251 -0.72 8.06 -102.96
C THR A 251 -0.17 8.44 -104.30
N ARG A 252 1.06 8.03 -104.69
CA ARG A 252 1.62 8.26 -106.06
C ARG A 252 0.87 7.55 -107.12
N ASN A 253 0.47 6.30 -106.89
CA ASN A 253 -0.29 5.55 -107.88
C ASN A 253 -1.75 6.08 -108.07
N GLU A 254 -2.39 6.55 -106.92
CA GLU A 254 -3.70 7.18 -106.94
C GLU A 254 -3.65 8.52 -107.70
N ALA A 255 -2.62 9.35 -107.51
CA ALA A 255 -2.40 10.59 -108.33
C ALA A 255 -2.20 10.28 -109.79
N ARG A 256 -1.37 9.24 -110.14
CA ARG A 256 -1.18 8.77 -111.49
C ARG A 256 -2.46 8.26 -112.12
N LEU A 257 -3.28 7.53 -111.38
CA LEU A 257 -4.61 7.05 -111.86
C LEU A 257 -5.55 8.24 -112.17
N GLN A 258 -5.56 9.29 -111.33
CA GLN A 258 -6.35 10.50 -111.62
C GLN A 258 -5.88 11.19 -112.91
N GLU A 259 -4.58 11.28 -113.13
CA GLU A 259 -4.03 11.84 -114.40
C GLU A 259 -4.39 10.99 -115.57
N LEU A 260 -4.26 9.66 -115.50
CA LEU A 260 -4.65 8.75 -116.60
C LEU A 260 -6.16 8.77 -116.90
N ASN A 261 -7.01 8.83 -115.87
CA ASN A 261 -8.45 8.94 -116.04
C ASN A 261 -8.87 10.25 -116.69
N ALA A 262 -8.13 11.35 -116.44
CA ALA A 262 -8.39 12.65 -117.13
C ALA A 262 -8.02 12.64 -118.61
N LYS A 263 -7.06 11.80 -119.04
CA LYS A 263 -6.53 11.71 -120.43
C LYS A 263 -7.09 10.53 -121.27
N LEU A 264 -7.41 9.46 -120.58
CA LEU A 264 -7.77 8.15 -121.16
C LEU A 264 -9.10 7.66 -120.59
N GLY A 265 -9.90 6.94 -121.29
CA GLY A 265 -11.16 6.37 -120.75
C GLY A 265 -10.92 5.26 -119.71
N GLU A 266 -11.99 4.99 -118.92
CA GLU A 266 -11.92 4.00 -117.82
C GLU A 266 -11.51 2.58 -118.22
N SER A 267 -11.77 2.16 -119.44
CA SER A 267 -11.45 0.84 -120.01
C SER A 267 -10.06 0.78 -120.66
N HIS A 268 -9.28 1.85 -120.63
CA HIS A 268 -7.95 1.84 -121.19
C HIS A 268 -6.98 0.93 -120.40
N PRO A 269 -6.15 0.06 -121.05
CA PRO A 269 -5.29 -0.92 -120.36
C PRO A 269 -4.45 -0.32 -119.29
N GLN A 270 -3.87 0.87 -119.50
CA GLN A 270 -3.06 1.56 -118.48
C GLN A 270 -3.87 1.97 -117.23
N VAL A 271 -5.14 2.31 -117.35
CA VAL A 271 -6.05 2.65 -116.28
C VAL A 271 -6.40 1.38 -115.48
N VAL A 272 -6.66 0.25 -116.13
CA VAL A 272 -6.92 -1.07 -115.55
C VAL A 272 -5.70 -1.54 -114.77
N GLU A 273 -4.47 -1.42 -115.30
CA GLU A 273 -3.22 -1.74 -114.70
C GLU A 273 -3.00 -0.87 -113.42
N ALA A 274 -3.21 0.46 -113.47
CA ALA A 274 -3.08 1.35 -112.36
C ALA A 274 -4.07 1.01 -111.21
N LYS A 275 -5.33 0.67 -111.55
CA LYS A 275 -6.36 0.18 -110.61
C LYS A 275 -5.92 -1.15 -109.97
N ALA A 276 -5.35 -2.07 -110.69
CA ALA A 276 -4.85 -3.34 -110.20
C ALA A 276 -3.67 -3.12 -109.20
N ASN A 277 -2.71 -2.22 -109.62
CA ASN A 277 -1.57 -1.89 -108.72
C ASN A 277 -2.01 -1.24 -107.41
N ILE A 278 -3.05 -0.32 -107.47
CA ILE A 278 -3.62 0.29 -106.26
C ILE A 278 -4.31 -0.76 -105.41
N ALA A 279 -5.06 -1.70 -105.97
CA ALA A 279 -5.71 -2.76 -105.25
C ALA A 279 -4.67 -3.68 -104.61
N GLU A 280 -3.57 -4.00 -105.27
CA GLU A 280 -2.45 -4.76 -104.69
C GLU A 280 -1.78 -4.02 -103.56
N LEU A 281 -1.47 -2.72 -103.68
CA LEU A 281 -0.86 -1.90 -102.65
C LEU A 281 -1.76 -1.83 -101.41
N ARG A 282 -3.05 -1.67 -101.55
CA ARG A 282 -4.01 -1.68 -100.44
C ARG A 282 -4.02 -3.02 -99.75
N THR A 283 -4.03 -4.13 -100.52
CA THR A 283 -3.95 -5.46 -99.93
C THR A 283 -2.66 -5.67 -99.13
N ARG A 284 -1.52 -5.20 -99.65
CA ARG A 284 -0.22 -5.25 -98.91
C ARG A 284 -0.23 -4.36 -97.70
N ILE A 285 -0.81 -3.17 -97.72
CA ILE A 285 -0.98 -2.31 -96.53
C ILE A 285 -1.81 -3.00 -95.46
N ASP A 286 -2.97 -3.53 -95.86
CA ASP A 286 -3.87 -4.25 -94.91
C ASP A 286 -3.19 -5.46 -94.32
N ALA A 287 -2.43 -6.25 -95.08
CA ALA A 287 -1.68 -7.39 -94.64
C ALA A 287 -0.61 -6.98 -93.59
N GLU A 288 0.12 -5.87 -93.86
CA GLU A 288 1.15 -5.36 -92.98
C GLU A 288 0.55 -4.77 -91.70
N ILE A 289 -0.58 -4.00 -91.82
CA ILE A 289 -1.31 -3.52 -90.64
C ILE A 289 -1.75 -4.71 -89.73
N LYS A 290 -2.34 -5.78 -90.35
CA LYS A 290 -2.72 -7.00 -89.61
C LYS A 290 -1.52 -7.65 -88.91
N ARG A 291 -0.35 -7.65 -89.56
CA ARG A 291 0.88 -8.19 -88.98
C ARG A 291 1.32 -7.38 -87.71
N VAL A 292 1.30 -6.05 -87.80
CA VAL A 292 1.67 -5.15 -86.70
C VAL A 292 0.68 -5.23 -85.58
N THR A 293 -0.63 -5.18 -85.86
CA THR A 293 -1.70 -5.30 -84.87
C THR A 293 -1.70 -6.68 -84.17
N GLY A 294 -1.36 -7.73 -84.91
CA GLY A 294 -1.13 -9.07 -84.35
C GLY A 294 0.01 -9.08 -83.36
N GLY A 295 1.10 -8.35 -83.64
CA GLY A 295 2.21 -8.17 -82.70
C GLY A 295 1.78 -7.47 -81.39
N VAL A 296 0.92 -6.46 -81.48
CA VAL A 296 0.35 -5.77 -80.27
C VAL A 296 -0.49 -6.74 -79.43
N THR A 297 -1.33 -7.58 -80.14
CA THR A 297 -2.11 -8.61 -79.39
C THR A 297 -1.25 -9.63 -78.71
N ILE A 298 -0.18 -10.11 -79.31
CA ILE A 298 0.80 -11.05 -78.65
C ILE A 298 1.47 -10.36 -77.46
N SER A 299 1.92 -9.12 -77.63
CA SER A 299 2.55 -8.36 -76.55
C SER A 299 1.61 -8.20 -75.35
N ASN A 300 0.32 -7.86 -75.61
CA ASN A 300 -0.64 -7.78 -74.48
C ASN A 300 -0.88 -9.14 -73.85
N THR A 301 -0.97 -10.22 -74.60
CA THR A 301 -1.09 -11.58 -74.01
C THR A 301 0.09 -11.91 -73.14
N ILE A 302 1.32 -11.60 -73.51
CA ILE A 302 2.52 -11.83 -72.76
C ILE A 302 2.49 -10.98 -71.48
N ASN A 303 2.12 -9.72 -71.55
CA ASN A 303 2.04 -8.82 -70.38
C ASN A 303 0.98 -9.30 -69.36
N ASN A 304 -0.20 -9.70 -69.86
CA ASN A 304 -1.24 -10.29 -68.99
C ASN A 304 -0.77 -11.61 -68.29
N GLN A 305 -0.06 -12.46 -69.05
CA GLN A 305 0.53 -13.69 -68.44
C GLN A 305 1.58 -13.36 -67.35
N ARG A 306 2.43 -12.37 -67.64
CA ARG A 306 3.43 -11.90 -66.62
C ARG A 306 2.72 -11.32 -65.42
N GLU A 307 1.68 -10.46 -65.61
CA GLU A 307 0.90 -9.92 -64.52
C GLU A 307 0.28 -11.03 -63.66
N ALA A 308 -0.36 -12.02 -64.28
CA ALA A 308 -0.94 -13.16 -63.60
C ALA A 308 0.11 -13.99 -62.84
N GLN A 309 1.33 -14.11 -63.36
CA GLN A 309 2.41 -14.81 -62.70
C GLN A 309 2.92 -14.04 -61.48
N VAL A 310 3.19 -12.74 -61.60
CA VAL A 310 3.65 -11.91 -60.49
C VAL A 310 2.58 -11.85 -59.39
N LYS A 311 1.30 -11.71 -59.74
CA LYS A 311 0.17 -11.77 -58.78
C LYS A 311 0.14 -13.10 -58.01
N ARG A 312 0.30 -14.22 -58.71
CA ARG A 312 0.39 -15.54 -58.04
C ARG A 312 1.58 -15.62 -57.08
N SER A 313 2.76 -15.14 -57.49
CA SER A 313 3.93 -15.08 -56.63
C SER A 313 3.73 -14.18 -55.39
N LEU A 314 3.02 -13.07 -55.55
CA LEU A 314 2.63 -12.19 -54.45
C LEU A 314 1.69 -12.90 -53.46
N ASP A 315 0.67 -13.61 -53.95
CA ASP A 315 -0.29 -14.33 -53.11
C ASP A 315 0.39 -15.50 -52.36
N GLU A 316 1.28 -16.22 -53.06
CA GLU A 316 2.12 -17.26 -52.40
C GLU A 316 3.00 -16.67 -51.30
N GLN A 317 3.67 -15.54 -51.61
CA GLN A 317 4.53 -14.86 -50.64
C GLN A 317 3.71 -14.32 -49.45
N ARG A 318 2.54 -13.72 -49.72
CA ARG A 318 1.62 -13.26 -48.66
C ARG A 318 1.19 -14.41 -47.75
N THR A 319 0.82 -15.55 -48.33
CA THR A 319 0.45 -16.74 -47.59
C THR A 319 1.62 -17.25 -46.70
N LYS A 320 2.83 -17.23 -47.26
CA LYS A 320 4.04 -17.61 -46.54
C LYS A 320 4.30 -16.69 -45.33
N VAL A 321 4.24 -15.37 -45.55
CA VAL A 321 4.43 -14.38 -44.47
C VAL A 321 3.35 -14.51 -43.40
N LEU A 322 2.07 -14.71 -43.76
CA LEU A 322 0.99 -14.93 -42.79
C LEU A 322 1.21 -16.18 -41.96
N LYS A 323 1.64 -17.28 -42.57
CA LYS A 323 1.99 -18.50 -41.83
C LYS A 323 3.15 -18.28 -40.85
N MET A 324 4.20 -17.60 -41.29
CA MET A 324 5.35 -17.27 -40.43
C MET A 324 4.95 -16.37 -39.27
N LYS A 325 4.10 -15.37 -39.53
CA LYS A 325 3.56 -14.48 -38.50
C LYS A 325 2.72 -15.24 -37.47
N ALA A 326 1.84 -16.14 -37.92
CA ALA A 326 1.06 -16.97 -37.02
C ALA A 326 1.96 -17.84 -36.11
N VAL A 327 3.01 -18.45 -36.65
CA VAL A 327 3.99 -19.23 -35.89
C VAL A 327 4.74 -18.35 -34.89
N ARG A 328 5.14 -17.14 -35.30
CA ARG A 328 5.78 -16.19 -34.38
C ARG A 328 4.85 -15.80 -33.25
N ASP A 329 3.60 -15.46 -33.55
CA ASP A 329 2.62 -15.01 -32.55
C ASP A 329 2.31 -16.15 -31.55
N GLU A 330 2.21 -17.40 -32.02
CA GLU A 330 2.10 -18.59 -31.16
C GLU A 330 3.33 -18.73 -30.25
N GLY A 331 4.54 -18.58 -30.80
CA GLY A 331 5.80 -18.60 -30.04
C GLY A 331 5.89 -17.49 -29.01
N GLN A 332 5.45 -16.29 -29.33
CA GLN A 332 5.42 -15.16 -28.38
C GLN A 332 4.47 -15.39 -27.21
N VAL A 333 3.36 -16.11 -27.40
CA VAL A 333 2.48 -16.50 -26.29
C VAL A 333 3.22 -17.40 -25.31
N LEU A 334 3.94 -18.40 -25.83
CA LEU A 334 4.74 -19.31 -24.99
C LEU A 334 5.88 -18.60 -24.27
N VAL A 335 6.54 -17.65 -24.93
CA VAL A 335 7.60 -16.83 -24.28
C VAL A 335 7.01 -15.99 -23.15
N ARG A 336 5.85 -15.38 -23.34
CA ARG A 336 5.15 -14.64 -22.28
C ARG A 336 4.72 -15.53 -21.12
N GLU A 337 4.36 -16.81 -21.40
CA GLU A 337 4.08 -17.80 -20.34
C GLU A 337 5.35 -18.05 -19.49
N VAL A 338 6.52 -18.19 -20.13
CA VAL A 338 7.82 -18.31 -19.42
C VAL A 338 8.11 -17.05 -18.60
N GLU A 339 8.00 -15.87 -19.18
CA GLU A 339 8.25 -14.62 -18.45
C GLU A 339 7.31 -14.43 -17.25
N SER A 340 6.04 -14.84 -17.40
CA SER A 340 5.08 -14.80 -16.30
C SER A 340 5.44 -15.78 -15.20
N ALA A 341 5.79 -17.01 -15.56
CA ALA A 341 6.24 -18.03 -14.62
C ALA A 341 7.53 -17.62 -13.91
N GLN A 342 8.49 -17.03 -14.64
CA GLN A 342 9.74 -16.51 -14.08
C GLN A 342 9.47 -15.41 -13.05
N ARG A 343 8.64 -14.43 -13.38
CA ARG A 343 8.28 -13.34 -12.43
C ARG A 343 7.62 -13.88 -11.17
N THR A 344 6.75 -14.87 -11.31
CA THR A 344 6.10 -15.53 -10.16
C THR A 344 7.14 -16.22 -9.29
N PHE A 345 8.04 -17.00 -9.89
CA PHE A 345 9.12 -17.68 -9.17
C PHE A 345 10.04 -16.68 -8.46
N ASP A 346 10.48 -15.62 -9.13
CA ASP A 346 11.36 -14.59 -8.55
C ASP A 346 10.69 -13.88 -7.37
N THR A 347 9.40 -13.56 -7.49
CA THR A 347 8.62 -12.94 -6.42
C THR A 347 8.52 -13.86 -5.20
N LEU A 348 8.24 -15.15 -5.41
CA LEU A 348 8.15 -16.12 -4.33
C LEU A 348 9.53 -16.37 -3.69
N MET A 349 10.60 -16.41 -4.47
CA MET A 349 11.98 -16.55 -3.96
C MET A 349 12.39 -15.32 -3.12
N ALA A 350 12.04 -14.13 -3.54
CA ALA A 350 12.29 -12.91 -2.76
C ALA A 350 11.54 -12.94 -1.42
N ARG A 351 10.25 -13.36 -1.43
CA ARG A 351 9.45 -13.54 -0.21
C ARG A 351 10.00 -14.64 0.69
N LEU A 352 10.39 -15.78 0.13
CA LEU A 352 11.02 -16.88 0.87
C LEU A 352 12.31 -16.43 1.55
N THR A 353 13.16 -15.68 0.85
CA THR A 353 14.40 -15.14 1.41
C THR A 353 14.11 -14.18 2.57
N GLN A 354 13.17 -13.25 2.39
CA GLN A 354 12.77 -12.31 3.41
C GLN A 354 12.21 -13.01 4.66
N THR A 355 11.23 -13.90 4.47
CA THR A 355 10.61 -14.63 5.60
C THR A 355 11.56 -15.62 6.25
N GLY A 356 12.49 -16.20 5.49
CA GLY A 356 13.54 -17.06 6.00
C GLY A 356 14.51 -16.33 6.93
N LEU A 357 14.92 -15.11 6.57
CA LEU A 357 15.74 -14.25 7.43
C LEU A 357 14.99 -13.85 8.70
N GLU A 358 13.70 -13.50 8.59
CA GLU A 358 12.85 -13.16 9.75
C GLU A 358 12.64 -14.38 10.66
N ALA A 359 12.44 -15.56 10.10
CA ALA A 359 12.27 -16.81 10.85
C ALA A 359 13.53 -17.23 11.63
N GLN A 360 14.71 -16.81 11.17
CA GLN A 360 15.99 -17.06 11.83
C GLN A 360 16.45 -15.90 12.72
N SER A 361 15.67 -14.81 12.79
CA SER A 361 16.02 -13.65 13.59
C SER A 361 16.03 -14.01 15.08
N THR A 362 17.15 -13.76 15.73
CA THR A 362 17.30 -13.85 17.19
C THR A 362 17.18 -12.50 17.86
N GLN A 363 17.07 -11.44 17.09
CA GLN A 363 17.00 -10.08 17.59
C GLN A 363 15.56 -9.64 17.84
N SER A 364 15.26 -9.33 19.10
CA SER A 364 14.02 -8.65 19.49
C SER A 364 14.12 -7.15 19.15
N PHE A 365 13.00 -6.56 18.77
CA PHE A 365 12.88 -5.09 18.66
C PHE A 365 12.73 -4.42 20.03
N ALA A 366 12.57 -5.19 21.11
CA ALA A 366 12.49 -4.70 22.47
C ALA A 366 13.76 -5.09 23.23
N ASN A 367 14.36 -4.13 23.95
CA ASN A 367 15.57 -4.33 24.73
C ASN A 367 15.39 -3.77 26.15
N VAL A 368 15.98 -4.43 27.13
CA VAL A 368 16.00 -3.90 28.52
C VAL A 368 16.85 -2.63 28.52
N LEU A 369 16.25 -1.50 28.89
CA LEU A 369 16.95 -0.23 29.07
C LEU A 369 17.50 -0.13 30.49
N THR A 370 16.67 -0.47 31.51
CA THR A 370 17.07 -0.44 32.89
C THR A 370 16.51 -1.65 33.63
N THR A 371 17.35 -2.37 34.32
CA THR A 371 16.94 -3.49 35.19
C THR A 371 16.39 -2.98 36.52
N ALA A 372 15.29 -3.60 36.97
CA ALA A 372 14.74 -3.28 38.31
C ALA A 372 15.73 -3.66 39.39
N GLN A 373 15.91 -2.75 40.33
CA GLN A 373 16.68 -2.98 41.55
C GLN A 373 15.74 -3.05 42.76
N PRO A 374 16.10 -3.77 43.85
CA PRO A 374 15.32 -3.78 45.08
C PRO A 374 15.13 -2.36 45.62
N ALA A 375 13.87 -1.95 45.82
CA ALA A 375 13.56 -0.63 46.35
C ALA A 375 14.03 -0.51 47.80
N ALA A 376 14.76 0.59 48.13
CA ALA A 376 15.24 0.86 49.49
C ALA A 376 14.09 1.32 50.41
N GLU A 377 13.06 1.97 49.87
CA GLU A 377 11.94 2.51 50.63
C GLU A 377 10.61 1.86 50.24
N ALA A 378 9.70 1.72 51.19
CA ALA A 378 8.37 1.21 50.92
C ALA A 378 7.53 2.25 50.17
N SER A 379 6.90 1.82 49.05
CA SER A 379 6.02 2.66 48.25
C SER A 379 4.63 2.87 48.86
N SER A 380 4.20 1.99 49.79
CA SER A 380 2.91 2.03 50.48
C SER A 380 3.03 1.31 51.83
N PRO A 381 2.28 1.73 52.87
CA PRO A 381 1.49 2.96 52.94
C PRO A 381 2.36 4.22 53.05
N LYS A 382 1.89 5.32 52.42
CA LYS A 382 2.54 6.64 52.53
C LYS A 382 2.12 7.31 53.83
N ILE A 383 2.78 6.94 54.97
CA ILE A 383 2.42 7.35 56.33
C ILE A 383 2.28 8.87 56.41
N LEU A 384 3.22 9.64 55.86
CA LEU A 384 3.21 11.10 55.89
C LEU A 384 2.00 11.70 55.19
N LEU A 385 1.69 11.21 53.95
CA LEU A 385 0.53 11.68 53.19
C LEU A 385 -0.79 11.30 53.87
N ASN A 386 -0.90 10.05 54.38
CA ASN A 386 -2.10 9.58 55.04
C ASN A 386 -2.36 10.36 56.31
N THR A 387 -1.30 10.66 57.10
CA THR A 387 -1.40 11.47 58.31
C THR A 387 -1.83 12.90 58.00
N LEU A 388 -1.25 13.52 56.94
CA LEU A 388 -1.62 14.88 56.54
C LEU A 388 -3.09 14.95 56.11
N LEU A 389 -3.55 13.95 55.34
CA LEU A 389 -4.95 13.82 54.93
C LEU A 389 -5.88 13.60 56.10
N ALA A 390 -5.45 12.78 57.10
CA ALA A 390 -6.20 12.53 58.32
C ALA A 390 -6.30 13.79 59.22
N VAL A 391 -5.24 14.62 59.32
CA VAL A 391 -5.25 15.89 59.99
C VAL A 391 -6.29 16.83 59.31
N PHE A 392 -6.27 16.95 57.98
CA PHE A 392 -7.20 17.78 57.26
C PHE A 392 -8.66 17.34 57.45
N LEU A 393 -8.96 16.07 57.25
CA LEU A 393 -10.29 15.50 57.46
C LEU A 393 -10.72 15.56 58.95
N GLY A 394 -9.78 15.31 59.88
CA GLY A 394 -10.00 15.39 61.29
C GLY A 394 -10.40 16.80 61.76
N VAL A 395 -9.73 17.85 61.24
CA VAL A 395 -10.12 19.26 61.51
C VAL A 395 -11.51 19.54 60.98
N LEU A 396 -11.80 19.12 59.74
CA LEU A 396 -13.10 19.35 59.12
C LEU A 396 -14.24 18.68 59.92
N LEU A 397 -14.03 17.41 60.29
CA LEU A 397 -14.99 16.67 61.13
C LEU A 397 -15.10 17.25 62.52
N ALA A 398 -14.00 17.70 63.16
CA ALA A 398 -14.01 18.30 64.47
C ALA A 398 -14.82 19.60 64.52
N VAL A 399 -14.67 20.45 63.47
CA VAL A 399 -15.46 21.68 63.31
C VAL A 399 -16.93 21.34 63.09
N GLY A 400 -17.22 20.35 62.21
CA GLY A 400 -18.60 19.93 61.96
C GLY A 400 -19.30 19.40 63.20
N VAL A 401 -18.62 18.58 64.00
CA VAL A 401 -19.14 18.04 65.28
C VAL A 401 -19.27 19.12 66.33
N ALA A 402 -18.31 20.06 66.40
CA ALA A 402 -18.38 21.20 67.31
C ALA A 402 -19.62 22.11 66.96
N LEU A 403 -19.86 22.43 65.70
CA LEU A 403 -21.02 23.15 65.26
C LEU A 403 -22.32 22.40 65.54
N MET A 404 -22.35 21.10 65.27
CA MET A 404 -23.54 20.27 65.56
C MET A 404 -23.85 20.19 67.04
N LEU A 405 -22.85 20.06 67.89
CA LEU A 405 -23.01 20.09 69.34
C LEU A 405 -23.45 21.48 69.83
N GLU A 406 -22.92 22.53 69.25
CA GLU A 406 -23.29 23.91 69.61
C GLU A 406 -24.76 24.23 69.21
N LEU A 407 -25.18 23.76 68.00
CA LEU A 407 -26.58 23.91 67.54
C LEU A 407 -27.55 23.05 68.37
N THR A 408 -27.08 21.96 68.99
CA THR A 408 -27.93 21.08 69.81
C THR A 408 -27.90 21.46 71.28
N ASP A 409 -26.89 22.19 71.78
CA ASP A 409 -26.73 22.65 73.15
C ASP A 409 -27.56 23.95 73.41
N ARG A 410 -28.82 23.75 73.80
CA ARG A 410 -29.78 24.82 74.13
C ARG A 410 -29.54 25.47 75.48
N ARG A 411 -28.32 25.45 76.05
CA ARG A 411 -28.03 26.12 77.32
C ARG A 411 -27.85 27.61 77.15
N VAL A 412 -28.58 28.37 77.96
CA VAL A 412 -28.48 29.82 78.01
C VAL A 412 -27.10 30.17 78.62
N ARG A 413 -26.22 30.85 77.86
CA ARG A 413 -24.86 31.20 78.30
C ARG A 413 -24.67 32.70 78.49
N ALA A 414 -25.49 33.51 77.90
CA ALA A 414 -25.43 34.95 77.99
C ALA A 414 -26.84 35.55 78.32
N PRO A 415 -26.87 36.70 78.99
CA PRO A 415 -28.14 37.39 79.23
C PRO A 415 -28.91 37.72 77.95
N ASP A 416 -28.18 37.96 76.85
CA ASP A 416 -28.74 38.26 75.54
C ASP A 416 -29.50 37.08 74.90
N ASP A 417 -29.14 35.86 75.24
CA ASP A 417 -29.82 34.63 74.80
C ASP A 417 -31.25 34.55 75.38
N ILE A 418 -31.45 35.02 76.61
CA ILE A 418 -32.75 35.09 77.27
C ILE A 418 -33.65 36.13 76.60
N VAL A 419 -33.05 37.31 76.27
CA VAL A 419 -33.81 38.39 75.60
C VAL A 419 -34.19 37.90 74.18
N ALA A 420 -33.31 37.20 73.43
CA ALA A 420 -33.60 36.70 72.11
C ALA A 420 -34.64 35.55 72.10
N ALA A 421 -34.63 34.69 73.11
CA ALA A 421 -35.51 33.50 73.18
C ALA A 421 -36.90 33.83 73.81
N LEU A 422 -37.02 34.80 74.73
CA LEU A 422 -38.25 35.08 75.47
C LEU A 422 -38.82 36.46 75.20
N GLY A 423 -38.10 37.36 74.52
CA GLY A 423 -38.51 38.74 74.27
C GLY A 423 -38.63 39.60 75.48
N LEU A 424 -38.11 39.20 76.66
CA LEU A 424 -38.20 39.91 77.95
C LEU A 424 -36.85 40.50 78.32
N PRO A 425 -36.82 41.77 78.83
CA PRO A 425 -35.56 42.36 79.30
C PRO A 425 -35.01 41.67 80.53
N VAL A 426 -33.74 41.35 80.56
CA VAL A 426 -33.07 40.81 81.71
C VAL A 426 -32.87 41.91 82.77
N LEU A 427 -33.50 41.74 83.91
CA LEU A 427 -33.47 42.73 84.99
C LEU A 427 -32.21 42.68 85.87
N GLY A 428 -31.44 41.66 85.80
CA GLY A 428 -30.20 41.52 86.48
C GLY A 428 -29.60 40.08 86.47
N THR A 429 -28.28 39.98 86.61
CA THR A 429 -27.54 38.69 86.65
C THR A 429 -27.03 38.52 88.06
N LEU A 430 -27.34 37.36 88.66
CA LEU A 430 -26.79 36.95 89.96
C LEU A 430 -25.48 36.15 89.70
N PRO A 431 -24.35 36.59 90.22
CA PRO A 431 -23.09 35.87 90.11
C PRO A 431 -23.14 34.56 90.89
N LYS A 432 -22.57 33.50 90.28
CA LYS A 432 -22.43 32.17 90.93
C LYS A 432 -21.66 32.30 92.23
N PRO A 433 -22.12 31.76 93.34
CA PRO A 433 -21.38 31.79 94.64
C PRO A 433 -19.99 31.15 94.44
N GLY A 434 -18.92 31.89 94.75
CA GLY A 434 -17.54 31.45 94.64
C GLY A 434 -16.74 31.98 93.43
N ALA A 435 -17.29 32.83 92.58
CA ALA A 435 -16.53 33.48 91.53
C ALA A 435 -15.59 34.55 92.12
N LYS A 436 -14.29 34.47 92.00
CA LYS A 436 -13.32 35.48 92.37
C LYS A 436 -13.61 36.78 91.63
N ARG A 437 -13.90 37.87 92.42
CA ARG A 437 -14.09 39.22 91.85
C ARG A 437 -12.75 39.69 91.27
N PHE A 438 -12.69 39.79 89.96
CA PHE A 438 -11.66 40.56 89.30
C PHE A 438 -11.93 42.03 89.55
N HIS A 439 -11.04 42.70 90.30
CA HIS A 439 -11.03 44.15 90.47
C HIS A 439 -10.78 44.78 89.09
N ALA A 440 -11.76 45.37 88.52
CA ALA A 440 -11.59 46.29 87.41
C ALA A 440 -10.92 47.57 87.89
N GLY A 441 -9.61 47.64 87.67
CA GLY A 441 -8.87 48.88 87.93
C GLY A 441 -9.36 49.98 86.97
N ASN A 442 -9.78 51.11 87.60
CA ASN A 442 -10.13 52.35 86.93
C ASN A 442 -9.01 52.81 86.02
N ARG A 443 -9.19 52.70 84.69
CA ARG A 443 -8.39 53.43 83.69
C ARG A 443 -9.29 54.38 82.95
N SER A 444 -9.15 55.68 83.32
CA SER A 444 -9.63 56.83 82.68
C SER A 444 -9.21 56.89 81.19
N LEU A 445 -10.13 56.98 80.35
CA LEU A 445 -9.92 57.27 78.90
C LEU A 445 -9.48 58.70 78.68
N PRO A 446 -8.48 59.01 77.98
CA PRO A 446 -8.34 60.36 77.38
C PRO A 446 -9.08 60.40 75.99
N MET A 447 -10.06 61.32 75.98
CA MET A 447 -10.58 61.82 74.71
C MET A 447 -9.46 62.52 73.96
N SER A 448 -9.29 62.21 72.74
CA SER A 448 -8.71 63.12 71.73
C SER A 448 -9.46 62.98 70.42
N GLN A 449 -10.26 63.98 70.21
CA GLN A 449 -10.78 64.34 68.89
C GLN A 449 -9.60 64.54 67.94
N ARG A 450 -9.69 64.00 66.76
CA ARG A 450 -9.14 64.64 65.56
C ARG A 450 -9.94 64.30 64.35
N ALA A 451 -10.36 65.40 63.78
CA ALA A 451 -11.19 65.54 62.62
C ALA A 451 -10.50 65.17 61.34
N LEU A 452 -11.30 64.69 60.40
CA LEU A 452 -11.33 64.98 58.98
C LEU A 452 -10.05 65.46 58.28
N SER A 453 -9.60 64.73 57.32
CA SER A 453 -9.30 65.33 56.03
C SER A 453 -9.22 64.20 54.93
N LEU A 454 -10.10 64.32 53.98
CA LEU A 454 -10.02 63.78 52.65
C LEU A 454 -8.95 64.52 51.86
N PRO A 455 -8.29 63.90 50.94
CA PRO A 455 -8.03 64.55 49.68
C PRO A 455 -8.58 63.81 48.50
N ALA A 456 -8.99 64.59 47.56
CA ALA A 456 -9.62 64.35 46.31
C ALA A 456 -8.60 63.74 45.23
N PRO A 457 -9.13 63.41 44.03
CA PRO A 457 -8.45 62.49 43.09
C PRO A 457 -7.46 63.22 42.21
N ASN A 458 -6.47 62.53 41.71
CA ASN A 458 -5.72 63.04 40.60
C ASN A 458 -5.63 61.99 39.46
N GLN A 459 -6.01 62.55 38.30
CA GLN A 459 -5.98 61.99 36.98
C GLN A 459 -4.57 61.93 36.41
N SER A 460 -4.45 61.18 35.33
CA SER A 460 -3.46 61.22 34.25
C SER A 460 -2.10 60.52 34.54
N VAL A 461 -1.62 59.69 33.69
CA VAL A 461 -1.51 59.57 32.20
C VAL A 461 -1.52 58.12 31.83
#